data_6dd4b87795415d176411ff6edf9e7ce3
#
_entry.id   6dd4b87795415d176411ff6edf9e7ce3
#
_cell.length_a   1.000
_cell.length_b   1.000
_cell.length_c   1.000
_cell.angle_alpha   90.00
_cell.angle_beta   90.00
_cell.angle_gamma   90.00
#
_symmetry.space_group_name_H-M   'P 1'
#
loop_
_entity.id
_entity.type
_entity.pdbx_description
1 polymer ?
#
loop_
_entity_poly.entity_id
_entity_poly.type
_entity_poly.pdbx_seq_one_letter_code
_entity_poly.pdbx_strand_id
1 'polypeptide(L)'
;MYQYLFFIGGFPVRAYGLLLALGIISAAIVGYFIMKKDGRGWENHMVDFTITVAIAGIIGARLWDVFFFDWGYYHNHVLEIPYVWQGGMPIQGGVLLGAIAGIYYLKKQQVDPWAFADLFAPALMVGQSVGRMANVMNGDAFGHPTGGNFGILYPETTLAYRTYGNQPLWPAEIWEGQVDVILFVILLLANVFPHKKGQIFCLYAFLYSGLRFFLEFLRGDYVNLTLGFKSAQVTSLIVMAVSFGIWLYLHYKGTTDTHVFPTEKSKKVK
;
A
#
# COMPACT_ATOMS: atom_id res chain seq x y z
N MET A 1 23.26 2.66 1.55
CA MET A 1 21.95 2.55 2.23
C MET A 1 22.15 3.00 3.67
N TYR A 2 21.36 3.95 4.12
CA TYR A 2 21.45 4.48 5.48
C TYR A 2 20.14 4.15 6.20
N GLN A 3 20.16 3.26 7.18
CA GLN A 3 18.99 2.93 8.02
C GLN A 3 18.60 4.10 8.91
N TYR A 4 19.60 4.90 9.35
CA TYR A 4 19.41 6.11 10.14
C TYR A 4 19.91 7.31 9.35
N LEU A 5 19.10 8.37 9.26
CA LEU A 5 19.43 9.58 8.51
C LEU A 5 20.13 10.62 9.39
N PHE A 6 19.60 10.84 10.57
CA PHE A 6 20.14 11.78 11.55
C PHE A 6 19.54 11.50 12.94
N PHE A 7 20.08 12.20 13.94
CA PHE A 7 19.63 12.10 15.34
C PHE A 7 19.09 13.46 15.80
N ILE A 8 17.92 13.46 16.47
CA ILE A 8 17.33 14.64 17.11
C ILE A 8 17.35 14.40 18.60
N GLY A 9 18.16 15.15 19.37
CA GLY A 9 18.26 14.98 20.83
C GLY A 9 18.56 13.53 21.28
N GLY A 10 19.37 12.79 20.49
CA GLY A 10 19.66 11.38 20.73
C GLY A 10 18.63 10.39 20.17
N PHE A 11 17.49 10.84 19.67
CA PHE A 11 16.48 9.98 19.04
C PHE A 11 16.84 9.71 17.56
N PRO A 12 17.00 8.44 17.13
CA PRO A 12 17.37 8.11 15.76
C PRO A 12 16.18 8.27 14.81
N VAL A 13 16.34 9.09 13.76
CA VAL A 13 15.35 9.18 12.66
C VAL A 13 15.67 8.12 11.62
N ARG A 14 14.80 7.12 11.53
CA ARG A 14 14.94 6.00 10.58
C ARG A 14 14.50 6.42 9.18
N ALA A 15 15.31 6.10 8.18
CA ALA A 15 14.96 6.32 6.76
C ALA A 15 13.63 5.66 6.37
N TYR A 16 13.38 4.46 6.88
CA TYR A 16 12.13 3.73 6.64
C TYR A 16 10.88 4.53 7.04
N GLY A 17 10.84 5.03 8.29
CA GLY A 17 9.68 5.80 8.78
C GLY A 17 9.45 7.10 8.01
N LEU A 18 10.54 7.81 7.65
CA LEU A 18 10.45 9.03 6.87
C LEU A 18 9.90 8.75 5.45
N LEU A 19 10.43 7.74 4.76
CA LEU A 19 9.97 7.37 3.41
C LEU A 19 8.54 6.85 3.41
N LEU A 20 8.13 6.11 4.45
CA LEU A 20 6.74 5.70 4.62
C LEU A 20 5.81 6.92 4.79
N ALA A 21 6.19 7.88 5.61
CA ALA A 21 5.44 9.13 5.77
C ALA A 21 5.37 9.92 4.45
N LEU A 22 6.48 10.02 3.72
CA LEU A 22 6.52 10.64 2.39
C LEU A 22 5.63 9.90 1.38
N GLY A 23 5.55 8.56 1.44
CA GLY A 23 4.63 7.77 0.64
C GLY A 23 3.17 8.12 0.92
N ILE A 24 2.78 8.22 2.19
CA ILE A 24 1.43 8.63 2.60
C ILE A 24 1.13 10.06 2.11
N ILE A 25 2.05 10.98 2.30
CA ILE A 25 1.90 12.39 1.86
C ILE A 25 1.80 12.46 0.33
N SER A 26 2.62 11.71 -0.40
CA SER A 26 2.60 11.66 -1.87
C SER A 26 1.26 11.12 -2.38
N ALA A 27 0.73 10.06 -1.77
CA ALA A 27 -0.58 9.52 -2.10
C ALA A 27 -1.69 10.56 -1.83
N ALA A 28 -1.62 11.27 -0.69
CA ALA A 28 -2.59 12.31 -0.36
C ALA A 28 -2.55 13.48 -1.37
N ILE A 29 -1.35 13.94 -1.75
CA ILE A 29 -1.18 15.03 -2.74
C ILE A 29 -1.72 14.61 -4.11
N VAL A 30 -1.35 13.43 -4.59
CA VAL A 30 -1.83 12.92 -5.89
C VAL A 30 -3.34 12.70 -5.86
N GLY A 31 -3.87 12.10 -4.78
CA GLY A 31 -5.31 11.94 -4.58
C GLY A 31 -6.06 13.27 -4.57
N TYR A 32 -5.52 14.29 -3.89
CA TYR A 32 -6.06 15.64 -3.90
C TYR A 32 -6.20 16.21 -5.33
N PHE A 33 -5.16 16.11 -6.15
CA PHE A 33 -5.20 16.64 -7.52
C PHE A 33 -6.15 15.83 -8.43
N ILE A 34 -6.22 14.52 -8.27
CA ILE A 34 -7.15 13.68 -9.02
C ILE A 34 -8.60 14.07 -8.67
N MET A 35 -8.94 14.18 -7.38
CA MET A 35 -10.27 14.55 -6.92
C MET A 35 -10.65 16.00 -7.26
N LYS A 36 -9.69 16.90 -7.21
CA LYS A 36 -9.89 18.29 -7.66
C LYS A 36 -10.22 18.36 -9.15
N LYS A 37 -9.57 17.53 -9.97
CA LYS A 37 -9.86 17.44 -11.41
C LYS A 37 -11.22 16.81 -11.68
N ASP A 38 -11.66 15.88 -10.84
CA ASP A 38 -12.99 15.27 -10.90
C ASP A 38 -14.12 16.27 -10.62
N GLY A 39 -13.90 17.24 -9.74
CA GLY A 39 -14.79 18.39 -9.53
C GLY A 39 -15.97 18.15 -8.61
N ARG A 40 -16.04 17.03 -7.87
CA ARG A 40 -17.06 16.76 -6.84
C ARG A 40 -16.81 17.48 -5.51
N GLY A 41 -15.65 18.14 -5.35
CA GLY A 41 -15.27 18.83 -4.11
C GLY A 41 -14.68 17.89 -3.04
N TRP A 42 -14.40 16.63 -3.40
CA TRP A 42 -13.92 15.62 -2.46
C TRP A 42 -12.45 15.81 -2.07
N GLU A 43 -11.71 16.61 -2.81
CA GLU A 43 -10.35 17.04 -2.44
C GLU A 43 -10.29 17.70 -1.07
N ASN A 44 -11.38 18.35 -0.62
CA ASN A 44 -11.45 18.99 0.68
C ASN A 44 -11.42 17.99 1.86
N HIS A 45 -11.74 16.72 1.59
CA HIS A 45 -11.70 15.65 2.58
C HIS A 45 -10.36 14.92 2.66
N MET A 46 -9.42 15.19 1.74
CA MET A 46 -8.19 14.41 1.62
C MET A 46 -7.30 14.44 2.86
N VAL A 47 -7.15 15.61 3.48
CA VAL A 47 -6.30 15.76 4.67
C VAL A 47 -6.89 14.95 5.84
N ASP A 48 -8.16 15.19 6.17
CA ASP A 48 -8.83 14.54 7.29
C ASP A 48 -8.96 13.02 7.06
N PHE A 49 -9.26 12.60 5.83
CA PHE A 49 -9.28 11.20 5.43
C PHE A 49 -7.91 10.54 5.65
N THR A 50 -6.85 11.18 5.16
CA THR A 50 -5.48 10.65 5.28
C THR A 50 -5.07 10.52 6.74
N ILE A 51 -5.31 11.54 7.56
CA ILE A 51 -4.99 11.52 9.00
C ILE A 51 -5.80 10.42 9.70
N THR A 52 -7.11 10.32 9.42
CA THR A 52 -7.99 9.30 10.00
C THR A 52 -7.50 7.89 9.68
N VAL A 53 -7.21 7.62 8.40
CA VAL A 53 -6.73 6.31 7.95
C VAL A 53 -5.34 6.00 8.49
N ALA A 54 -4.43 6.98 8.53
CA ALA A 54 -3.08 6.78 9.06
C ALA A 54 -3.09 6.45 10.56
N ILE A 55 -3.83 7.20 11.37
CA ILE A 55 -3.94 6.95 12.82
C ILE A 55 -4.59 5.58 13.05
N ALA A 56 -5.71 5.29 12.38
CA ALA A 56 -6.40 4.01 12.50
C ALA A 56 -5.51 2.85 12.02
N GLY A 57 -4.73 3.07 10.97
CA GLY A 57 -3.76 2.09 10.46
C GLY A 57 -2.67 1.76 11.46
N ILE A 58 -2.09 2.77 12.12
CA ILE A 58 -1.08 2.57 13.18
C ILE A 58 -1.68 1.78 14.35
N ILE A 59 -2.85 2.18 14.82
CA ILE A 59 -3.55 1.48 15.91
C ILE A 59 -3.88 0.05 15.50
N GLY A 60 -4.42 -0.15 14.30
CA GLY A 60 -4.78 -1.47 13.80
C GLY A 60 -3.60 -2.40 13.64
N ALA A 61 -2.47 -1.92 13.10
CA ALA A 61 -1.24 -2.69 12.98
C ALA A 61 -0.74 -3.13 14.37
N ARG A 62 -0.73 -2.21 15.34
CA ARG A 62 -0.30 -2.55 16.70
C ARG A 62 -1.23 -3.53 17.40
N LEU A 63 -2.54 -3.33 17.32
CA LEU A 63 -3.50 -4.26 17.90
C LEU A 63 -3.41 -5.65 17.27
N TRP A 64 -3.19 -5.72 15.96
CA TRP A 64 -3.00 -7.01 15.29
C TRP A 64 -1.77 -7.75 15.80
N ASP A 65 -0.64 -7.07 15.98
CA ASP A 65 0.56 -7.62 16.55
C ASP A 65 0.31 -8.19 17.95
N VAL A 66 -0.24 -7.34 18.82
CA VAL A 66 -0.54 -7.69 20.22
C VAL A 66 -1.43 -8.92 20.33
N PHE A 67 -2.52 -8.97 19.57
CA PHE A 67 -3.54 -10.03 19.76
C PHE A 67 -3.25 -11.30 18.98
N PHE A 68 -2.60 -11.20 17.80
CA PHE A 68 -2.43 -12.35 16.91
C PHE A 68 -1.01 -12.91 16.86
N PHE A 69 0.02 -12.11 17.18
CA PHE A 69 1.40 -12.57 17.13
C PHE A 69 2.03 -12.69 18.51
N ASP A 70 1.87 -11.71 19.38
CA ASP A 70 2.64 -11.61 20.62
C ASP A 70 1.77 -11.50 21.90
N TRP A 71 0.55 -12.05 21.90
CA TRP A 71 -0.32 -12.04 23.08
C TRP A 71 0.34 -12.66 24.31
N GLY A 72 1.16 -13.72 24.12
CA GLY A 72 1.92 -14.37 25.19
C GLY A 72 2.87 -13.40 25.95
N TYR A 73 3.37 -12.36 25.28
CA TYR A 73 4.18 -11.32 25.88
C TYR A 73 3.31 -10.19 26.46
N TYR A 74 2.40 -9.63 25.65
CA TYR A 74 1.67 -8.40 25.99
C TYR A 74 0.65 -8.55 27.13
N HIS A 75 0.12 -9.76 27.36
CA HIS A 75 -0.80 -9.96 28.50
C HIS A 75 -0.12 -9.71 29.86
N ASN A 76 1.21 -9.84 29.95
CA ASN A 76 2.00 -9.52 31.14
C ASN A 76 2.64 -8.11 31.06
N HIS A 77 2.64 -7.47 29.88
CA HIS A 77 3.30 -6.19 29.63
C HIS A 77 2.35 -5.18 28.98
N VAL A 78 1.14 -5.06 29.54
CA VAL A 78 0.04 -4.24 28.96
C VAL A 78 0.43 -2.78 28.75
N LEU A 79 1.29 -2.22 29.60
CA LEU A 79 1.77 -0.84 29.50
C LEU A 79 2.70 -0.61 28.29
N GLU A 80 3.23 -1.66 27.68
CA GLU A 80 4.07 -1.57 26.48
C GLU A 80 3.27 -1.63 25.18
N ILE A 81 1.97 -1.95 25.23
CA ILE A 81 1.10 -1.96 24.04
C ILE A 81 1.18 -0.65 23.25
N PRO A 82 1.19 0.56 23.83
CA PRO A 82 1.29 1.80 23.08
C PRO A 82 2.67 2.08 22.46
N TYR A 83 3.72 1.30 22.74
CA TYR A 83 5.09 1.57 22.30
C TYR A 83 5.33 1.15 20.84
N VAL A 84 4.62 1.82 19.90
CA VAL A 84 4.70 1.55 18.45
C VAL A 84 6.10 1.72 17.86
N TRP A 85 6.98 2.47 18.52
CA TRP A 85 8.39 2.67 18.10
C TRP A 85 9.29 1.46 18.32
N GLN A 86 8.85 0.46 19.09
CA GLN A 86 9.59 -0.79 19.30
C GLN A 86 9.44 -1.76 18.12
N GLY A 87 8.53 -1.52 17.19
CA GLY A 87 8.19 -2.41 16.08
C GLY A 87 6.89 -3.17 16.34
N GLY A 88 6.71 -4.33 15.68
CA GLY A 88 5.48 -5.10 15.78
C GLY A 88 4.29 -4.36 15.12
N MET A 89 4.40 -4.14 13.81
CA MET A 89 3.42 -3.36 13.03
C MET A 89 3.01 -4.11 11.75
N PRO A 90 2.37 -5.29 11.87
CA PRO A 90 1.95 -6.07 10.71
C PRO A 90 0.90 -5.32 9.89
N ILE A 91 1.10 -5.31 8.57
CA ILE A 91 0.30 -4.54 7.62
C ILE A 91 -1.19 -4.93 7.62
N GLN A 92 -1.49 -6.18 7.95
CA GLN A 92 -2.86 -6.73 7.92
C GLN A 92 -3.81 -5.94 8.81
N GLY A 93 -3.42 -5.71 10.05
CA GLY A 93 -4.19 -4.91 11.01
C GLY A 93 -4.34 -3.46 10.58
N GLY A 94 -3.26 -2.89 10.03
CA GLY A 94 -3.27 -1.53 9.51
C GLY A 94 -4.24 -1.33 8.35
N VAL A 95 -4.23 -2.23 7.37
CA VAL A 95 -5.16 -2.20 6.24
C VAL A 95 -6.61 -2.38 6.70
N LEU A 96 -6.87 -3.35 7.60
CA LEU A 96 -8.21 -3.63 8.06
C LEU A 96 -8.81 -2.43 8.81
N LEU A 97 -8.13 -1.94 9.85
CA LEU A 97 -8.68 -0.85 10.67
C LEU A 97 -8.66 0.47 9.91
N GLY A 98 -7.65 0.72 9.09
CA GLY A 98 -7.60 1.89 8.20
C GLY A 98 -8.76 1.92 7.20
N ALA A 99 -9.07 0.78 6.56
CA ALA A 99 -10.21 0.69 5.65
C ALA A 99 -11.55 0.91 6.37
N ILE A 100 -11.76 0.31 7.55
CA ILE A 100 -12.98 0.51 8.36
C ILE A 100 -13.13 2.00 8.71
N ALA A 101 -12.07 2.62 9.22
CA ALA A 101 -12.09 4.03 9.61
C ALA A 101 -12.31 4.96 8.40
N GLY A 102 -11.66 4.67 7.26
CA GLY A 102 -11.84 5.42 6.03
C GLY A 102 -13.27 5.34 5.50
N ILE A 103 -13.86 4.15 5.44
CA ILE A 103 -15.26 3.95 5.02
C ILE A 103 -16.22 4.68 5.98
N TYR A 104 -15.99 4.58 7.29
CA TYR A 104 -16.80 5.28 8.28
C TYR A 104 -16.71 6.79 8.11
N TYR A 105 -15.50 7.35 7.94
CA TYR A 105 -15.28 8.77 7.69
C TYR A 105 -16.03 9.24 6.43
N LEU A 106 -15.87 8.55 5.30
CA LEU A 106 -16.51 8.91 4.04
C LEU A 106 -18.04 8.89 4.14
N LYS A 107 -18.60 7.86 4.77
CA LYS A 107 -20.05 7.77 5.01
C LYS A 107 -20.55 8.92 5.88
N LYS A 108 -19.83 9.31 6.93
CA LYS A 108 -20.15 10.45 7.80
C LYS A 108 -20.14 11.76 7.03
N GLN A 109 -19.25 11.90 6.03
CA GLN A 109 -19.16 13.06 5.15
C GLN A 109 -20.10 12.98 3.94
N GLN A 110 -20.98 11.97 3.87
CA GLN A 110 -21.89 11.73 2.73
C GLN A 110 -21.18 11.55 1.39
N VAL A 111 -19.91 11.11 1.42
CA VAL A 111 -19.11 10.76 0.26
C VAL A 111 -19.29 9.27 -0.04
N ASP A 112 -19.54 8.93 -1.32
CA ASP A 112 -19.65 7.55 -1.76
C ASP A 112 -18.29 6.84 -1.66
N PRO A 113 -18.13 5.81 -0.78
CA PRO A 113 -16.84 5.17 -0.57
C PRO A 113 -16.30 4.45 -1.82
N TRP A 114 -17.18 3.87 -2.66
CA TRP A 114 -16.75 3.17 -3.88
C TRP A 114 -16.21 4.13 -4.93
N ALA A 115 -16.94 5.22 -5.20
CA ALA A 115 -16.49 6.22 -6.15
C ALA A 115 -15.24 6.97 -5.66
N PHE A 116 -15.13 7.22 -4.34
CA PHE A 116 -13.93 7.78 -3.75
C PHE A 116 -12.73 6.83 -3.90
N ALA A 117 -12.93 5.53 -3.64
CA ALA A 117 -11.89 4.52 -3.77
C ALA A 117 -11.37 4.40 -5.21
N ASP A 118 -12.24 4.52 -6.21
CA ASP A 118 -11.84 4.53 -7.63
C ASP A 118 -10.90 5.68 -7.95
N LEU A 119 -11.21 6.89 -7.49
CA LEU A 119 -10.35 8.07 -7.69
C LEU A 119 -9.05 7.98 -6.87
N PHE A 120 -9.08 7.33 -5.71
CA PHE A 120 -7.92 7.21 -4.84
C PHE A 120 -7.00 6.04 -5.22
N ALA A 121 -7.49 5.04 -5.94
CA ALA A 121 -6.73 3.86 -6.32
C ALA A 121 -5.40 4.17 -7.06
N PRO A 122 -5.33 5.08 -8.04
CA PRO A 122 -4.06 5.48 -8.64
C PRO A 122 -3.10 6.09 -7.61
N ALA A 123 -3.59 6.92 -6.70
CA ALA A 123 -2.77 7.58 -5.69
C ALA A 123 -2.12 6.58 -4.72
N LEU A 124 -2.80 5.46 -4.42
CA LEU A 124 -2.22 4.37 -3.63
C LEU A 124 -0.97 3.79 -4.28
N MET A 125 -0.95 3.65 -5.61
CA MET A 125 0.23 3.14 -6.33
C MET A 125 1.44 4.05 -6.16
N VAL A 126 1.25 5.36 -6.15
CA VAL A 126 2.33 6.32 -5.90
C VAL A 126 2.87 6.17 -4.47
N GLY A 127 1.98 6.06 -3.49
CA GLY A 127 2.37 5.84 -2.10
C GLY A 127 3.14 4.52 -1.91
N GLN A 128 2.68 3.44 -2.55
CA GLN A 128 3.34 2.13 -2.51
C GLN A 128 4.72 2.19 -3.17
N SER A 129 4.85 2.79 -4.35
CA SER A 129 6.15 2.96 -5.01
C SER A 129 7.18 3.67 -4.12
N VAL A 130 6.79 4.76 -3.44
CA VAL A 130 7.66 5.43 -2.46
C VAL A 130 7.97 4.53 -1.27
N GLY A 131 6.98 3.75 -0.81
CA GLY A 131 7.16 2.76 0.27
C GLY A 131 8.18 1.68 -0.10
N ARG A 132 8.29 1.27 -1.37
CA ARG A 132 9.33 0.33 -1.82
C ARG A 132 10.74 0.91 -1.69
N MET A 133 10.92 2.21 -1.85
CA MET A 133 12.21 2.85 -1.55
C MET A 133 12.56 2.75 -0.06
N ALA A 134 11.56 2.75 0.82
CA ALA A 134 11.78 2.52 2.24
C ALA A 134 12.33 1.10 2.51
N ASN A 135 11.81 0.09 1.83
CA ASN A 135 12.32 -1.28 1.92
C ASN A 135 13.79 -1.37 1.46
N VAL A 136 14.15 -0.75 0.33
CA VAL A 136 15.54 -0.68 -0.15
C VAL A 136 16.47 -0.10 0.92
N MET A 137 16.07 1.03 1.54
CA MET A 137 16.90 1.70 2.56
C MET A 137 17.01 0.90 3.86
N ASN A 138 15.98 0.13 4.20
CA ASN A 138 15.95 -0.72 5.38
C ASN A 138 16.66 -2.07 5.16
N GLY A 139 16.79 -2.50 3.89
CA GLY A 139 17.36 -3.79 3.52
C GLY A 139 16.46 -4.97 3.85
N ASP A 140 15.16 -4.78 3.65
CA ASP A 140 14.12 -5.81 3.74
C ASP A 140 13.38 -5.93 2.40
N ALA A 141 12.50 -6.92 2.28
CA ALA A 141 11.78 -7.22 1.03
C ALA A 141 12.69 -7.59 -0.17
N PHE A 142 13.93 -7.95 0.08
CA PHE A 142 14.97 -8.28 -0.89
C PHE A 142 14.68 -9.58 -1.66
N GLY A 143 15.35 -9.72 -2.81
CA GLY A 143 15.28 -10.93 -3.63
C GLY A 143 16.25 -12.03 -3.23
N HIS A 144 16.15 -13.18 -3.91
CA HIS A 144 17.15 -14.25 -3.83
C HIS A 144 18.48 -13.83 -4.45
N PRO A 145 19.60 -14.53 -4.15
CA PRO A 145 20.86 -14.36 -4.86
C PRO A 145 20.70 -14.56 -6.36
N THR A 146 21.34 -13.66 -7.13
CA THR A 146 21.28 -13.72 -8.60
C THR A 146 22.18 -14.81 -9.20
N GLY A 147 23.14 -15.29 -8.41
CA GLY A 147 24.18 -16.21 -8.88
C GLY A 147 25.23 -15.58 -9.82
N GLY A 148 25.17 -14.26 -10.02
CA GLY A 148 26.09 -13.53 -10.91
C GLY A 148 26.52 -12.18 -10.31
N ASN A 149 26.96 -11.27 -11.18
CA ASN A 149 27.43 -9.94 -10.79
C ASN A 149 26.31 -8.86 -10.84
N PHE A 150 25.11 -9.20 -11.27
CA PHE A 150 23.97 -8.31 -11.31
C PHE A 150 23.21 -8.36 -9.98
N GLY A 151 22.74 -7.22 -9.51
CA GLY A 151 21.87 -7.14 -8.34
C GLY A 151 22.31 -6.08 -7.32
N ILE A 152 21.68 -6.09 -6.16
CA ILE A 152 21.97 -5.16 -5.07
C ILE A 152 22.85 -5.87 -4.04
N LEU A 153 23.95 -5.19 -3.67
CA LEU A 153 24.76 -5.55 -2.51
C LEU A 153 24.29 -4.76 -1.30
N TYR A 154 23.85 -5.46 -0.27
CA TYR A 154 23.35 -4.85 0.95
C TYR A 154 24.44 -4.69 1.99
N PRO A 155 24.43 -3.59 2.80
CA PRO A 155 25.35 -3.40 3.92
C PRO A 155 25.18 -4.47 5.02
N GLU A 156 26.23 -4.74 5.76
CA GLU A 156 26.29 -5.73 6.85
C GLU A 156 25.23 -5.52 7.95
N THR A 157 24.75 -4.30 8.13
CA THR A 157 23.74 -3.95 9.13
C THR A 157 22.33 -4.40 8.75
N THR A 158 22.10 -4.80 7.49
CA THR A 158 20.76 -5.12 6.96
C THR A 158 20.39 -6.59 7.18
N LEU A 159 19.08 -6.87 7.16
CA LEU A 159 18.56 -8.24 7.19
C LEU A 159 19.00 -9.04 5.96
N ALA A 160 19.02 -8.40 4.79
CA ALA A 160 19.46 -9.01 3.53
C ALA A 160 20.89 -9.58 3.63
N TYR A 161 21.83 -8.80 4.16
CA TYR A 161 23.20 -9.26 4.35
C TYR A 161 23.30 -10.39 5.39
N ARG A 162 22.54 -10.29 6.48
CA ARG A 162 22.52 -11.34 7.51
C ARG A 162 21.99 -12.67 6.97
N THR A 163 21.10 -12.62 5.98
CA THR A 163 20.48 -13.81 5.37
C THR A 163 21.38 -14.44 4.31
N TYR A 164 21.98 -13.64 3.44
CA TYR A 164 22.71 -14.14 2.26
C TYR A 164 24.19 -13.74 2.19
N GLY A 165 24.68 -12.90 3.11
CA GLY A 165 26.05 -12.43 3.09
C GLY A 165 26.32 -11.40 1.97
N ASN A 166 27.59 -11.25 1.62
CA ASN A 166 28.04 -10.30 0.59
C ASN A 166 27.89 -10.87 -0.82
N GLN A 167 26.65 -10.98 -1.30
CA GLN A 167 26.36 -11.41 -2.67
C GLN A 167 25.23 -10.59 -3.29
N PRO A 168 25.22 -10.42 -4.63
CA PRO A 168 24.18 -9.66 -5.32
C PRO A 168 22.82 -10.35 -5.24
N LEU A 169 21.78 -9.60 -4.81
CA LEU A 169 20.41 -10.06 -4.70
C LEU A 169 19.52 -9.40 -5.76
N TRP A 170 18.48 -10.12 -6.23
CA TRP A 170 17.50 -9.57 -7.15
C TRP A 170 16.84 -8.34 -6.55
N PRO A 171 16.74 -7.21 -7.28
CA PRO A 171 16.15 -5.94 -6.79
C PRO A 171 14.62 -5.99 -6.81
N ALA A 172 14.01 -6.97 -6.13
CA ALA A 172 12.58 -7.25 -6.18
C ALA A 172 11.74 -6.05 -5.74
N GLU A 173 12.17 -5.34 -4.69
CA GLU A 173 11.50 -4.15 -4.16
C GLU A 173 11.59 -2.96 -5.12
N ILE A 174 12.70 -2.80 -5.86
CA ILE A 174 12.83 -1.76 -6.88
C ILE A 174 11.90 -2.05 -8.06
N TRP A 175 11.86 -3.29 -8.52
CA TRP A 175 10.98 -3.69 -9.63
C TRP A 175 9.51 -3.57 -9.24
N GLU A 176 9.14 -3.92 -8.00
CA GLU A 176 7.79 -3.68 -7.49
C GLU A 176 7.44 -2.19 -7.56
N GLY A 177 8.32 -1.30 -7.06
CA GLY A 177 8.10 0.14 -7.12
C GLY A 177 7.99 0.70 -8.54
N GLN A 178 8.76 0.17 -9.51
CA GLN A 178 8.68 0.57 -10.91
C GLN A 178 7.35 0.14 -11.55
N VAL A 179 6.90 -1.08 -11.29
CA VAL A 179 5.61 -1.57 -11.82
C VAL A 179 4.45 -0.84 -11.15
N ASP A 180 4.56 -0.45 -9.87
CA ASP A 180 3.56 0.40 -9.20
C ASP A 180 3.36 1.73 -9.95
N VAL A 181 4.43 2.34 -10.49
CA VAL A 181 4.31 3.55 -11.34
C VAL A 181 3.59 3.24 -12.66
N ILE A 182 3.84 2.09 -13.27
CA ILE A 182 3.10 1.66 -14.47
C ILE A 182 1.62 1.45 -14.15
N LEU A 183 1.31 0.78 -13.04
CA LEU A 183 -0.07 0.57 -12.59
C LEU A 183 -0.77 1.90 -12.25
N PHE A 184 -0.05 2.88 -11.68
CA PHE A 184 -0.57 4.22 -11.50
C PHE A 184 -1.10 4.81 -12.81
N VAL A 185 -0.31 4.75 -13.89
CA VAL A 185 -0.70 5.27 -15.20
C VAL A 185 -1.91 4.51 -15.76
N ILE A 186 -1.89 3.17 -15.67
CA ILE A 186 -3.01 2.33 -16.14
C ILE A 186 -4.31 2.69 -15.41
N LEU A 187 -4.29 2.81 -14.08
CA LEU A 187 -5.47 3.14 -13.28
C LEU A 187 -5.95 4.58 -13.52
N LEU A 188 -5.02 5.52 -13.71
CA LEU A 188 -5.35 6.90 -14.05
C LEU A 188 -6.06 6.99 -15.41
N LEU A 189 -5.57 6.25 -16.41
CA LEU A 189 -6.21 6.16 -17.73
C LEU A 189 -7.55 5.45 -17.64
N ALA A 190 -7.67 4.37 -16.86
CA ALA A 190 -8.92 3.64 -16.67
C ALA A 190 -10.02 4.54 -16.07
N ASN A 191 -9.67 5.47 -15.16
CA ASN A 191 -10.61 6.46 -14.60
C ASN A 191 -11.16 7.46 -15.63
N VAL A 192 -10.56 7.57 -16.83
CA VAL A 192 -11.07 8.45 -17.89
C VAL A 192 -12.28 7.85 -18.61
N PHE A 193 -12.43 6.52 -18.57
CA PHE A 193 -13.51 5.81 -19.25
C PHE A 193 -14.71 5.61 -18.32
N PRO A 194 -15.95 5.57 -18.88
CA PRO A 194 -17.14 5.24 -18.09
C PRO A 194 -17.02 3.87 -17.42
N HIS A 195 -17.25 3.81 -16.12
CA HIS A 195 -17.17 2.58 -15.33
C HIS A 195 -18.23 2.56 -14.23
N LYS A 196 -18.44 1.41 -13.60
CA LYS A 196 -19.27 1.30 -12.40
C LYS A 196 -18.44 1.65 -11.18
N LYS A 197 -19.08 2.32 -10.20
CA LYS A 197 -18.42 2.69 -8.94
C LYS A 197 -17.80 1.47 -8.27
N GLY A 198 -16.53 1.55 -7.90
CA GLY A 198 -15.73 0.48 -7.29
C GLY A 198 -14.97 -0.39 -8.30
N GLN A 199 -15.20 -0.26 -9.60
CA GLN A 199 -14.53 -1.11 -10.60
C GLN A 199 -13.05 -0.79 -10.76
N ILE A 200 -12.65 0.47 -10.64
CA ILE A 200 -11.23 0.85 -10.73
C ILE A 200 -10.47 0.41 -9.48
N PHE A 201 -11.10 0.50 -8.30
CA PHE A 201 -10.51 -0.03 -7.08
C PHE A 201 -10.35 -1.57 -7.12
N CYS A 202 -11.35 -2.27 -7.65
CA CYS A 202 -11.22 -3.72 -7.89
C CYS A 202 -10.12 -4.05 -8.90
N LEU A 203 -9.98 -3.25 -9.96
CA LEU A 203 -8.89 -3.39 -10.93
C LEU A 203 -7.52 -3.17 -10.26
N TYR A 204 -7.40 -2.14 -9.42
CA TYR A 204 -6.21 -1.92 -8.59
C TYR A 204 -5.87 -3.16 -7.76
N ALA A 205 -6.83 -3.66 -6.98
CA ALA A 205 -6.62 -4.81 -6.11
C ALA A 205 -6.22 -6.06 -6.90
N PHE A 206 -6.82 -6.29 -8.05
CA PHE A 206 -6.52 -7.40 -8.95
C PHE A 206 -5.10 -7.30 -9.53
N LEU A 207 -4.76 -6.16 -10.13
CA LEU A 207 -3.47 -5.97 -10.80
C LEU A 207 -2.30 -5.98 -9.80
N TYR A 208 -2.45 -5.28 -8.67
CA TYR A 208 -1.42 -5.28 -7.64
C TYR A 208 -1.22 -6.67 -7.02
N SER A 209 -2.29 -7.40 -6.76
CA SER A 209 -2.16 -8.78 -6.25
C SER A 209 -1.53 -9.71 -7.28
N GLY A 210 -1.82 -9.52 -8.58
CA GLY A 210 -1.12 -10.24 -9.65
C GLY A 210 0.37 -9.94 -9.68
N LEU A 211 0.74 -8.67 -9.65
CA LEU A 211 2.13 -8.23 -9.53
C LEU A 211 2.82 -8.88 -8.31
N ARG A 212 2.18 -8.80 -7.15
CA ARG A 212 2.69 -9.34 -5.90
C ARG A 212 2.87 -10.86 -5.96
N PHE A 213 1.95 -11.59 -6.60
CA PHE A 213 2.06 -13.03 -6.79
C PHE A 213 3.32 -13.39 -7.60
N PHE A 214 3.58 -12.71 -8.71
CA PHE A 214 4.73 -13.01 -9.56
C PHE A 214 6.06 -12.57 -8.92
N LEU A 215 6.13 -11.40 -8.33
CA LEU A 215 7.35 -10.92 -7.67
C LEU A 215 7.74 -11.75 -6.46
N GLU A 216 6.80 -12.41 -5.80
CA GLU A 216 7.09 -13.28 -4.67
C GLU A 216 8.00 -14.46 -5.03
N PHE A 217 8.02 -14.91 -6.29
CA PHE A 217 8.99 -15.91 -6.75
C PHE A 217 10.43 -15.42 -6.68
N LEU A 218 10.66 -14.12 -6.80
CA LEU A 218 11.99 -13.51 -6.74
C LEU A 218 12.41 -13.16 -5.31
N ARG A 219 11.47 -13.08 -4.37
CA ARG A 219 11.74 -12.67 -2.98
C ARG A 219 12.41 -13.76 -2.17
N GLY A 220 13.43 -13.37 -1.40
CA GLY A 220 14.24 -14.24 -0.57
C GLY A 220 14.04 -14.08 0.94
N ASP A 221 13.17 -13.19 1.39
CA ASP A 221 13.01 -12.82 2.79
C ASP A 221 12.06 -13.74 3.60
N TYR A 222 11.20 -14.54 2.94
CA TYR A 222 10.28 -15.48 3.60
C TYR A 222 10.27 -16.85 2.95
N VAL A 223 10.17 -17.90 3.79
CA VAL A 223 10.20 -19.32 3.37
C VAL A 223 8.96 -20.08 3.78
N ASN A 224 7.98 -19.46 4.43
CA ASN A 224 6.78 -20.16 4.88
C ASN A 224 5.92 -20.55 3.66
N LEU A 225 5.84 -21.88 3.42
CA LEU A 225 5.07 -22.44 2.31
C LEU A 225 3.74 -23.02 2.83
N THR A 226 2.65 -22.58 2.20
CA THR A 226 1.31 -23.18 2.35
C THR A 226 0.92 -23.77 1.00
N LEU A 227 0.69 -25.08 0.92
CA LEU A 227 0.38 -25.78 -0.34
C LEU A 227 1.43 -25.54 -1.47
N GLY A 228 2.70 -25.37 -1.11
CA GLY A 228 3.78 -25.07 -2.06
C GLY A 228 3.91 -23.59 -2.47
N PHE A 229 3.05 -22.71 -1.96
CA PHE A 229 3.12 -21.28 -2.17
C PHE A 229 3.49 -20.54 -0.89
N LYS A 230 4.18 -19.41 -1.02
CA LYS A 230 4.41 -18.51 0.11
C LYS A 230 3.09 -17.86 0.56
N SER A 231 2.97 -17.52 1.84
CA SER A 231 1.75 -16.91 2.39
C SER A 231 1.27 -15.68 1.60
N ALA A 232 2.20 -14.85 1.12
CA ALA A 232 1.88 -13.68 0.30
C ALA A 232 1.27 -14.07 -1.07
N GLN A 233 1.70 -15.19 -1.68
CA GLN A 233 1.12 -15.69 -2.94
C GLN A 233 -0.31 -16.20 -2.73
N VAL A 234 -0.55 -16.95 -1.65
CA VAL A 234 -1.91 -17.42 -1.30
C VAL A 234 -2.85 -16.23 -1.07
N THR A 235 -2.41 -15.25 -0.28
CA THR A 235 -3.18 -14.01 -0.05
C THR A 235 -3.46 -13.28 -1.36
N SER A 236 -2.47 -13.18 -2.24
CA SER A 236 -2.62 -12.53 -3.56
C SER A 236 -3.67 -13.22 -4.42
N LEU A 237 -3.67 -14.55 -4.49
CA LEU A 237 -4.69 -15.33 -5.22
C LEU A 237 -6.10 -15.11 -4.65
N ILE A 238 -6.24 -15.08 -3.33
CA ILE A 238 -7.52 -14.81 -2.68
C ILE A 238 -8.00 -13.40 -3.03
N VAL A 239 -7.14 -12.39 -2.90
CA VAL A 239 -7.51 -11.00 -3.22
C VAL A 239 -7.85 -10.84 -4.70
N MET A 240 -7.11 -11.50 -5.62
CA MET A 240 -7.44 -11.52 -7.05
C MET A 240 -8.83 -12.12 -7.30
N ALA A 241 -9.12 -13.27 -6.72
CA ALA A 241 -10.42 -13.93 -6.89
C ALA A 241 -11.58 -13.09 -6.33
N VAL A 242 -11.41 -12.53 -5.13
CA VAL A 242 -12.42 -11.69 -4.46
C VAL A 242 -12.63 -10.38 -5.24
N SER A 243 -11.55 -9.68 -5.61
CA SER A 243 -11.65 -8.43 -6.35
C SER A 243 -12.28 -8.62 -7.73
N PHE A 244 -11.96 -9.70 -8.43
CA PHE A 244 -12.58 -10.06 -9.70
C PHE A 244 -14.08 -10.39 -9.53
N GLY A 245 -14.42 -11.16 -8.48
CA GLY A 245 -15.83 -11.47 -8.16
C GLY A 245 -16.66 -10.22 -7.84
N ILE A 246 -16.10 -9.29 -7.05
CA ILE A 246 -16.72 -8.00 -6.75
C ILE A 246 -16.84 -7.16 -8.03
N TRP A 247 -15.80 -7.12 -8.86
CA TRP A 247 -15.81 -6.41 -10.14
C TRP A 247 -16.94 -6.90 -11.05
N LEU A 248 -17.13 -8.23 -11.19
CA LEU A 248 -18.23 -8.83 -11.94
C LEU A 248 -19.58 -8.44 -11.34
N TYR A 249 -19.74 -8.55 -10.03
CA TYR A 249 -20.96 -8.15 -9.34
C TYR A 249 -21.31 -6.68 -9.60
N LEU A 250 -20.34 -5.79 -9.50
CA LEU A 250 -20.52 -4.35 -9.78
C LEU A 250 -20.81 -4.09 -11.26
N HIS A 251 -20.26 -4.87 -12.16
CA HIS A 251 -20.54 -4.75 -13.60
C HIS A 251 -22.03 -4.95 -13.91
N TYR A 252 -22.65 -5.94 -13.27
CA TYR A 252 -24.07 -6.27 -13.50
C TYR A 252 -25.04 -5.49 -12.61
N LYS A 253 -24.66 -5.19 -11.36
CA LYS A 253 -25.54 -4.60 -10.34
C LYS A 253 -25.16 -3.19 -9.93
N GLY A 254 -23.95 -2.73 -10.23
CA GLY A 254 -23.43 -1.44 -9.79
C GLY A 254 -24.04 -0.24 -10.51
N THR A 255 -24.01 0.90 -9.86
CA THR A 255 -24.37 2.20 -10.46
C THR A 255 -23.19 2.75 -11.26
N THR A 256 -23.48 3.30 -12.45
CA THR A 256 -22.45 3.92 -13.28
C THR A 256 -21.97 5.22 -12.62
N ASP A 257 -20.66 5.45 -12.58
CA ASP A 257 -20.13 6.75 -12.26
C ASP A 257 -20.22 7.65 -13.49
N THR A 258 -21.06 8.67 -13.39
CA THR A 258 -21.30 9.63 -14.49
C THR A 258 -20.29 10.78 -14.48
N HIS A 259 -19.52 10.90 -13.38
CA HIS A 259 -18.41 11.84 -13.29
C HIS A 259 -17.15 11.20 -13.87
N VAL A 260 -17.11 11.13 -15.19
CA VAL A 260 -15.86 10.90 -15.92
C VAL A 260 -15.13 12.26 -15.97
N PHE A 261 -13.81 12.29 -15.85
CA PHE A 261 -13.06 13.54 -15.96
C PHE A 261 -13.59 14.40 -17.13
N PRO A 262 -14.06 15.61 -16.88
CA PRO A 262 -14.69 16.42 -17.92
C PRO A 262 -13.71 16.64 -19.07
N THR A 263 -13.94 16.00 -20.19
CA THR A 263 -13.28 16.35 -21.44
C THR A 263 -13.73 17.76 -21.83
N GLU A 264 -12.86 18.56 -22.45
CA GLU A 264 -13.18 19.95 -22.86
C GLU A 264 -14.51 20.12 -23.61
N LYS A 265 -15.04 19.03 -24.20
CA LYS A 265 -16.35 19.02 -24.88
C LYS A 265 -17.55 19.14 -23.91
N SER A 266 -17.41 18.74 -22.66
CA SER A 266 -18.50 18.83 -21.65
C SER A 266 -18.68 20.27 -21.12
N LYS A 267 -17.68 21.14 -21.24
CA LYS A 267 -17.74 22.55 -20.80
C LYS A 267 -18.48 23.48 -21.79
N LYS A 268 -18.76 23.01 -23.01
CA LYS A 268 -19.45 23.81 -24.04
C LYS A 268 -20.96 23.59 -24.11
N VAL A 269 -21.55 22.79 -23.23
CA VAL A 269 -22.99 22.46 -23.23
C VAL A 269 -23.69 22.93 -21.94
N LYS A 270 -23.12 23.92 -21.26
CA LYS A 270 -23.83 24.63 -20.17
C LYS A 270 -23.94 26.09 -20.49
#